data_170e21cb284cd484c8ebfab3a8bcac8d
#
_entry.id   170e21cb284cd484c8ebfab3a8bcac8d
#
_cell.length_a   1.000
_cell.length_b   1.000
_cell.length_c   1.000
_cell.angle_alpha   90.00
_cell.angle_beta   90.00
_cell.angle_gamma   90.00
#
_symmetry.space_group_name_H-M   'P 1'
#
loop_
_entity.id
_entity.type
_entity.pdbx_description
1 polymer ?
#
loop_
_entity_poly.entity_id
_entity_poly.type
_entity_poly.pdbx_seq_one_letter_code
_entity_poly.pdbx_strand_id
1 'polypeptide(L)'
;MPVTRPLPDSPNLDQLKRQAKELLRAARDSDLAQLARFRILPSLQNAGDEELARTSLALHDAQSAIAREHGFPSWNALRERVEELTLGFDDAVRELIEAATDGRTTRAERLLALHPRIATASFHAALLLGDVVTVESFIARNSALARQSGGPRDWEPLHYVCYDSLGHSPIASADGIVAVARRLLELGADPNTRFPWLHHGVRRPVLYGAMSVTQLPALAELLLESGADPNDGVTFTIAASGDNIETLELLLAHGADPNQPWATDGSSTLYAIMQWATTSLGMRWLLEHGAEADPVFAANGETPLHVAARRWDVDMVELLVQHGADISRRRGDGRTAYAIAELNGNRAVADWLRDHGAADELSLADRLVAACGRRDRATAERLLAEHPELRDQLTAEHYMAMHTAAERGDVETLTLLLDCGFDPNRGDEEIGKTALHSAAMAGQPDVVRLLLERGASTGVRDREFHAQPLVWAAEGARSHPDRTRERTEAGLLLLRAGSPIEWQPGEEPGESILEILDDWQRQANGAAGATSTLTARA
;
A
#
# COMPACT_ATOMS: atom_id res chain seq x y z
N MET A 1 33.69 8.84 13.06
CA MET A 1 32.65 9.10 12.04
C MET A 1 33.39 9.29 10.72
N PRO A 2 32.94 8.66 9.62
CA PRO A 2 33.52 8.93 8.31
C PRO A 2 33.34 10.43 8.00
N VAL A 3 34.39 11.05 7.47
CA VAL A 3 34.38 12.47 7.10
C VAL A 3 33.45 12.59 5.88
N THR A 4 32.27 13.17 6.06
CA THR A 4 31.36 13.47 4.94
C THR A 4 31.98 14.55 4.06
N ARG A 5 32.02 14.31 2.75
CA ARG A 5 32.44 15.32 1.76
C ARG A 5 31.19 16.10 1.32
N PRO A 6 31.11 17.41 1.50
CA PRO A 6 29.98 18.17 0.99
C PRO A 6 29.94 18.07 -0.56
N LEU A 7 28.71 18.11 -1.11
CA LEU A 7 28.57 18.28 -2.55
C LEU A 7 29.13 19.63 -2.99
N PRO A 8 29.75 19.75 -4.17
CA PRO A 8 30.12 21.03 -4.74
C PRO A 8 28.87 21.90 -5.01
N ASP A 9 29.04 23.21 -5.12
CA ASP A 9 27.94 24.16 -5.40
C ASP A 9 27.19 23.87 -6.69
N SER A 10 27.86 23.25 -7.67
CA SER A 10 27.27 22.80 -8.93
C SER A 10 27.59 21.31 -9.14
N PRO A 11 26.88 20.39 -8.47
CA PRO A 11 27.15 18.98 -8.57
C PRO A 11 26.73 18.44 -9.94
N ASN A 12 27.46 17.41 -10.42
CA ASN A 12 27.17 16.77 -11.70
C ASN A 12 26.90 15.28 -11.50
N LEU A 13 25.68 14.85 -11.79
CA LEU A 13 25.25 13.46 -11.60
C LEU A 13 26.07 12.47 -12.44
N ASP A 14 26.44 12.83 -13.67
CA ASP A 14 27.24 11.96 -14.53
C ASP A 14 28.69 11.80 -14.02
N GLN A 15 29.21 12.82 -13.35
CA GLN A 15 30.49 12.72 -12.65
C GLN A 15 30.40 11.75 -11.47
N LEU A 16 29.33 11.83 -10.68
CA LEU A 16 29.09 10.92 -9.54
C LEU A 16 28.89 9.47 -10.02
N LYS A 17 28.14 9.26 -11.11
CA LYS A 17 28.00 7.96 -11.76
C LYS A 17 29.35 7.40 -12.23
N ARG A 18 30.23 8.24 -12.80
CA ARG A 18 31.57 7.83 -13.19
C ARG A 18 32.42 7.45 -11.98
N GLN A 19 32.39 8.24 -10.91
CA GLN A 19 33.09 7.94 -9.66
C GLN A 19 32.66 6.58 -9.08
N ALA A 20 31.37 6.26 -9.09
CA ALA A 20 30.87 4.96 -8.63
C ALA A 20 31.40 3.81 -9.50
N LYS A 21 31.43 3.97 -10.84
CA LYS A 21 31.99 2.98 -11.75
C LYS A 21 33.51 2.80 -11.57
N GLU A 22 34.24 3.89 -11.36
CA GLU A 22 35.69 3.87 -11.09
C GLU A 22 36.00 3.20 -9.76
N LEU A 23 35.22 3.51 -8.71
CA LEU A 23 35.32 2.87 -7.40
C LEU A 23 35.12 1.35 -7.50
N LEU A 24 34.07 0.92 -8.20
CA LEU A 24 33.80 -0.50 -8.40
C LEU A 24 34.91 -1.19 -9.19
N ARG A 25 35.44 -0.52 -10.23
CA ARG A 25 36.54 -1.08 -11.03
C ARG A 25 37.81 -1.24 -10.19
N ALA A 26 38.20 -0.21 -9.45
CA ALA A 26 39.39 -0.27 -8.59
C ALA A 26 39.25 -1.32 -7.48
N ALA A 27 38.03 -1.50 -6.93
CA ALA A 27 37.74 -2.58 -5.99
C ALA A 27 37.93 -3.96 -6.60
N ARG A 28 37.48 -4.17 -7.85
CA ARG A 28 37.68 -5.44 -8.59
C ARG A 28 39.16 -5.70 -8.94
N ASP A 29 39.93 -4.63 -9.13
CA ASP A 29 41.39 -4.70 -9.33
C ASP A 29 42.16 -4.89 -8.00
N SER A 30 41.46 -5.12 -6.87
CA SER A 30 42.02 -5.39 -5.54
C SER A 30 42.80 -4.21 -4.95
N ASP A 31 42.44 -2.96 -5.31
CA ASP A 31 42.98 -1.74 -4.66
C ASP A 31 42.42 -1.65 -3.23
N LEU A 32 43.26 -1.97 -2.24
CA LEU A 32 42.87 -2.00 -0.83
C LEU A 32 42.38 -0.62 -0.31
N ALA A 33 42.92 0.48 -0.83
CA ALA A 33 42.49 1.82 -0.43
C ALA A 33 41.06 2.13 -0.92
N GLN A 34 40.71 1.68 -2.12
CA GLN A 34 39.37 1.86 -2.66
C GLN A 34 38.37 0.85 -2.06
N LEU A 35 38.79 -0.39 -1.81
CA LEU A 35 38.01 -1.39 -1.07
C LEU A 35 37.62 -0.89 0.33
N ALA A 36 38.53 -0.26 1.04
CA ALA A 36 38.25 0.28 2.40
C ALA A 36 37.12 1.31 2.42
N ARG A 37 36.83 1.98 1.30
CA ARG A 37 35.70 2.95 1.20
C ARG A 37 34.34 2.28 1.34
N PHE A 38 34.20 1.01 0.96
CA PHE A 38 32.96 0.26 1.10
C PHE A 38 32.59 -0.02 2.57
N ARG A 39 33.51 0.17 3.54
CA ARG A 39 33.19 0.09 4.98
C ARG A 39 32.19 1.16 5.45
N ILE A 40 31.89 2.17 4.64
CA ILE A 40 30.82 3.12 4.90
C ILE A 40 29.43 2.48 4.79
N LEU A 41 29.33 1.34 4.11
CA LEU A 41 28.09 0.57 4.01
C LEU A 41 27.82 -0.17 5.33
N PRO A 42 26.58 -0.14 5.88
CA PRO A 42 26.25 -0.82 7.14
C PRO A 42 26.59 -2.31 7.13
N SER A 43 26.41 -2.97 5.99
CA SER A 43 26.72 -4.40 5.81
C SER A 43 28.22 -4.73 5.83
N LEU A 44 29.10 -3.77 5.58
CA LEU A 44 30.54 -3.98 5.44
C LEU A 44 31.38 -3.16 6.45
N GLN A 45 30.73 -2.45 7.39
CA GLN A 45 31.44 -1.54 8.31
C GLN A 45 32.48 -2.25 9.20
N ASN A 46 32.28 -3.54 9.50
CA ASN A 46 33.17 -4.35 10.33
C ASN A 46 33.99 -5.35 9.53
N ALA A 47 33.89 -5.34 8.19
CA ALA A 47 34.58 -6.29 7.33
C ALA A 47 36.09 -6.05 7.32
N GLY A 48 36.87 -7.12 7.47
CA GLY A 48 38.32 -7.10 7.32
C GLY A 48 38.75 -6.96 5.84
N ASP A 49 40.03 -6.65 5.59
CA ASP A 49 40.53 -6.47 4.22
C ASP A 49 40.37 -7.75 3.37
N GLU A 50 40.59 -8.91 3.97
CA GLU A 50 40.40 -10.20 3.27
C GLU A 50 38.93 -10.48 2.94
N GLU A 51 38.01 -10.11 3.80
CA GLU A 51 36.58 -10.25 3.60
C GLU A 51 36.07 -9.31 2.51
N LEU A 52 36.49 -8.04 2.56
CA LEU A 52 36.19 -7.06 1.51
C LEU A 52 36.70 -7.52 0.13
N ALA A 53 37.93 -8.07 0.07
CA ALA A 53 38.51 -8.55 -1.17
C ALA A 53 37.78 -9.76 -1.76
N ARG A 54 37.06 -10.54 -0.92
CA ARG A 54 36.25 -11.69 -1.35
C ARG A 54 34.77 -11.33 -1.63
N THR A 55 34.35 -10.15 -1.21
CA THR A 55 32.96 -9.70 -1.38
C THR A 55 32.69 -9.38 -2.86
N SER A 56 31.63 -9.95 -3.42
CA SER A 56 31.19 -9.62 -4.78
C SER A 56 30.47 -8.27 -4.77
N LEU A 57 31.20 -7.20 -5.02
CA LEU A 57 30.67 -5.84 -5.08
C LEU A 57 30.01 -5.57 -6.44
N ALA A 58 28.85 -4.92 -6.40
CA ALA A 58 28.08 -4.49 -7.56
C ALA A 58 28.06 -2.96 -7.72
N LEU A 59 27.47 -2.46 -8.80
CA LEU A 59 27.41 -1.02 -9.06
C LEU A 59 26.60 -0.26 -8.01
N HIS A 60 25.54 -0.86 -7.51
CA HIS A 60 24.70 -0.25 -6.47
C HIS A 60 25.46 -0.08 -5.15
N ASP A 61 26.37 -1.02 -4.80
CA ASP A 61 27.22 -0.86 -3.61
C ASP A 61 28.14 0.35 -3.74
N ALA A 62 28.77 0.50 -4.91
CA ALA A 62 29.61 1.65 -5.19
C ALA A 62 28.80 2.97 -5.20
N GLN A 63 27.61 2.96 -5.75
CA GLN A 63 26.70 4.11 -5.71
C GLN A 63 26.29 4.45 -4.27
N SER A 64 25.92 3.45 -3.48
CA SER A 64 25.57 3.62 -2.06
C SER A 64 26.76 4.11 -1.23
N ALA A 65 27.98 3.63 -1.52
CA ALA A 65 29.20 4.11 -0.86
C ALA A 65 29.46 5.60 -1.19
N ILE A 66 29.39 6.00 -2.46
CA ILE A 66 29.53 7.40 -2.89
C ILE A 66 28.46 8.28 -2.23
N ALA A 67 27.18 7.83 -2.21
CA ALA A 67 26.12 8.59 -1.57
C ALA A 67 26.40 8.85 -0.08
N ARG A 68 26.81 7.82 0.66
CA ARG A 68 27.12 7.92 2.09
C ARG A 68 28.37 8.77 2.37
N GLU A 69 29.38 8.76 1.48
CA GLU A 69 30.53 9.67 1.57
C GLU A 69 30.11 11.15 1.48
N HIS A 70 29.04 11.43 0.74
CA HIS A 70 28.43 12.76 0.67
C HIS A 70 27.38 13.02 1.76
N GLY A 71 27.16 12.08 2.69
CA GLY A 71 26.22 12.22 3.81
C GLY A 71 24.77 11.86 3.50
N PHE A 72 24.52 11.18 2.37
CA PHE A 72 23.18 10.74 1.98
C PHE A 72 22.95 9.26 2.33
N PRO A 73 21.74 8.89 2.78
CA PRO A 73 21.44 7.50 3.16
C PRO A 73 21.41 6.52 1.96
N SER A 74 21.10 7.02 0.77
CA SER A 74 21.00 6.21 -0.45
C SER A 74 21.45 6.98 -1.71
N TRP A 75 21.69 6.25 -2.80
CA TRP A 75 21.99 6.85 -4.11
C TRP A 75 20.82 7.68 -4.64
N ASN A 76 19.60 7.25 -4.40
CA ASN A 76 18.40 7.98 -4.81
C ASN A 76 18.32 9.34 -4.10
N ALA A 77 18.56 9.38 -2.78
CA ALA A 77 18.59 10.63 -2.02
C ALA A 77 19.67 11.59 -2.52
N LEU A 78 20.86 11.07 -2.88
CA LEU A 78 21.93 11.86 -3.49
C LEU A 78 21.51 12.38 -4.87
N ARG A 79 20.94 11.54 -5.72
CA ARG A 79 20.46 11.90 -7.06
C ARG A 79 19.43 13.02 -6.99
N GLU A 80 18.40 12.85 -6.17
CA GLU A 80 17.36 13.87 -5.96
C GLU A 80 17.97 15.22 -5.54
N ARG A 81 18.93 15.20 -4.62
CA ARG A 81 19.57 16.44 -4.18
C ARG A 81 20.38 17.10 -5.27
N VAL A 82 21.08 16.34 -6.10
CA VAL A 82 21.82 16.86 -7.27
C VAL A 82 20.86 17.48 -8.28
N GLU A 83 19.76 16.79 -8.57
CA GLU A 83 18.71 17.29 -9.44
C GLU A 83 18.15 18.62 -8.94
N GLU A 84 17.78 18.71 -7.65
CA GLU A 84 17.28 19.96 -7.04
C GLU A 84 18.26 21.13 -7.21
N LEU A 85 19.55 20.89 -6.98
CA LEU A 85 20.60 21.92 -7.10
C LEU A 85 20.89 22.36 -8.54
N THR A 86 20.45 21.57 -9.52
CA THR A 86 20.75 21.83 -10.95
C THR A 86 19.52 22.26 -11.75
N LEU A 87 18.32 22.29 -11.14
CA LEU A 87 17.09 22.75 -11.80
C LEU A 87 17.21 24.23 -12.19
N GLY A 88 16.76 24.54 -13.41
CA GLY A 88 16.46 25.92 -13.81
C GLY A 88 15.25 26.46 -13.04
N PHE A 89 15.11 27.80 -13.00
CA PHE A 89 14.05 28.43 -12.20
C PHE A 89 12.64 27.95 -12.57
N ASP A 90 12.31 27.87 -13.86
CA ASP A 90 10.98 27.44 -14.32
C ASP A 90 10.71 25.96 -14.01
N ASP A 91 11.73 25.11 -14.09
CA ASP A 91 11.63 23.70 -13.72
C ASP A 91 11.52 23.54 -12.20
N ALA A 92 12.20 24.38 -11.43
CA ALA A 92 12.06 24.40 -9.96
C ALA A 92 10.67 24.84 -9.51
N VAL A 93 10.03 25.80 -10.22
CA VAL A 93 8.62 26.19 -9.99
C VAL A 93 7.69 25.00 -10.24
N ARG A 94 7.86 24.32 -11.37
CA ARG A 94 7.06 23.13 -11.71
C ARG A 94 7.24 22.04 -10.68
N GLU A 95 8.47 21.69 -10.38
CA GLU A 95 8.80 20.61 -9.44
C GLU A 95 8.31 20.90 -8.01
N LEU A 96 8.36 22.16 -7.55
CA LEU A 96 7.80 22.54 -6.25
C LEU A 96 6.30 22.25 -6.20
N ILE A 97 5.55 22.67 -7.24
CA ILE A 97 4.10 22.48 -7.30
C ILE A 97 3.76 20.98 -7.35
N GLU A 98 4.47 20.20 -8.18
CA GLU A 98 4.31 18.75 -8.26
C GLU A 98 4.67 18.06 -6.94
N ALA A 99 5.76 18.46 -6.31
CA ALA A 99 6.17 17.91 -5.01
C ALA A 99 5.14 18.18 -3.91
N ALA A 100 4.60 19.39 -3.84
CA ALA A 100 3.56 19.76 -2.88
C ALA A 100 2.27 18.95 -3.09
N THR A 101 1.88 18.71 -4.35
CA THR A 101 0.66 17.96 -4.68
C THR A 101 0.83 16.44 -4.67
N ASP A 102 2.06 15.93 -4.62
CA ASP A 102 2.39 14.48 -4.52
C ASP A 102 2.77 14.04 -3.09
N GLY A 103 2.65 14.93 -2.09
CA GLY A 103 3.02 14.60 -0.71
C GLY A 103 4.53 14.61 -0.45
N ARG A 104 5.36 15.10 -1.39
CA ARG A 104 6.81 15.22 -1.23
C ARG A 104 7.19 16.55 -0.55
N THR A 105 6.60 16.82 0.62
CA THR A 105 6.69 18.09 1.38
C THR A 105 8.13 18.55 1.58
N THR A 106 9.02 17.66 2.05
CA THR A 106 10.43 18.00 2.28
C THR A 106 11.14 18.45 1.00
N ARG A 107 10.78 17.90 -0.16
CA ARG A 107 11.34 18.33 -1.45
C ARG A 107 10.87 19.73 -1.81
N ALA A 108 9.58 20.01 -1.63
CA ALA A 108 9.01 21.35 -1.86
C ALA A 108 9.67 22.40 -0.96
N GLU A 109 9.87 22.10 0.32
CA GLU A 109 10.58 22.97 1.28
C GLU A 109 12.02 23.29 0.83
N ARG A 110 12.76 22.27 0.40
CA ARG A 110 14.14 22.46 -0.11
C ARG A 110 14.20 23.31 -1.38
N LEU A 111 13.25 23.10 -2.29
CA LEU A 111 13.16 23.88 -3.53
C LEU A 111 12.84 25.35 -3.26
N LEU A 112 11.90 25.62 -2.33
CA LEU A 112 11.60 26.99 -1.94
C LEU A 112 12.79 27.67 -1.25
N ALA A 113 13.52 26.95 -0.39
CA ALA A 113 14.74 27.48 0.24
C ALA A 113 15.84 27.81 -0.77
N LEU A 114 15.99 27.02 -1.85
CA LEU A 114 16.92 27.26 -2.93
C LEU A 114 16.50 28.42 -3.84
N HIS A 115 15.19 28.57 -4.07
CA HIS A 115 14.59 29.52 -4.99
C HIS A 115 13.46 30.32 -4.33
N PRO A 116 13.73 31.21 -3.34
CA PRO A 116 12.67 31.91 -2.59
C PRO A 116 11.73 32.75 -3.45
N ARG A 117 12.19 33.19 -4.64
CA ARG A 117 11.37 33.93 -5.59
C ARG A 117 10.19 33.15 -6.17
N ILE A 118 10.17 31.81 -6.03
CA ILE A 118 9.07 30.98 -6.49
C ILE A 118 7.75 31.42 -5.84
N ALA A 119 7.78 31.75 -4.55
CA ALA A 119 6.60 32.17 -3.79
C ALA A 119 5.78 33.27 -4.47
N THR A 120 6.46 34.24 -5.11
CA THR A 120 5.81 35.41 -5.73
C THR A 120 5.79 35.36 -7.26
N ALA A 121 6.48 34.42 -7.88
CA ALA A 121 6.62 34.32 -9.33
C ALA A 121 5.53 33.45 -9.99
N SER A 122 4.87 32.60 -9.23
CA SER A 122 3.88 31.65 -9.74
C SER A 122 2.56 31.75 -8.98
N PHE A 123 1.45 31.88 -9.72
CA PHE A 123 0.10 31.84 -9.16
C PHE A 123 -0.16 30.54 -8.39
N HIS A 124 0.18 29.39 -8.97
CA HIS A 124 -0.06 28.09 -8.35
C HIS A 124 0.81 27.84 -7.12
N ALA A 125 2.06 28.33 -7.12
CA ALA A 125 2.89 28.28 -5.93
C ALA A 125 2.32 29.16 -4.81
N ALA A 126 1.81 30.35 -5.13
CA ALA A 126 1.17 31.24 -4.16
C ALA A 126 -0.11 30.62 -3.55
N LEU A 127 -0.89 29.86 -4.34
CA LEU A 127 -2.05 29.09 -3.84
C LEU A 127 -1.61 28.10 -2.75
N LEU A 128 -0.60 27.27 -3.04
CA LEU A 128 -0.07 26.24 -2.14
C LEU A 128 0.58 26.82 -0.86
N LEU A 129 1.17 28.00 -0.96
CA LEU A 129 1.81 28.67 0.18
C LEU A 129 0.82 29.50 1.02
N GLY A 130 -0.42 29.64 0.56
CA GLY A 130 -1.40 30.50 1.20
C GLY A 130 -1.03 32.00 1.14
N ASP A 131 -0.30 32.43 0.10
CA ASP A 131 0.07 33.84 -0.07
C ASP A 131 -1.08 34.63 -0.72
N VAL A 132 -1.99 35.08 0.13
CA VAL A 132 -3.20 35.83 -0.27
C VAL A 132 -2.83 37.08 -1.10
N VAL A 133 -1.77 37.81 -0.73
CA VAL A 133 -1.38 39.07 -1.41
C VAL A 133 -0.93 38.78 -2.85
N THR A 134 -0.12 37.76 -3.01
CA THR A 134 0.36 37.34 -4.33
C THR A 134 -0.80 36.81 -5.18
N VAL A 135 -1.66 35.94 -4.63
CA VAL A 135 -2.86 35.42 -5.30
C VAL A 135 -3.75 36.55 -5.80
N GLU A 136 -4.08 37.52 -4.94
CA GLU A 136 -4.90 38.70 -5.31
C GLU A 136 -4.22 39.53 -6.43
N SER A 137 -2.91 39.68 -6.40
CA SER A 137 -2.18 40.41 -7.46
C SER A 137 -2.31 39.75 -8.84
N PHE A 138 -2.35 38.42 -8.89
CA PHE A 138 -2.58 37.66 -10.12
C PHE A 138 -4.03 37.77 -10.58
N ILE A 139 -5.00 37.59 -9.68
CA ILE A 139 -6.44 37.66 -9.97
C ILE A 139 -6.83 39.07 -10.43
N ALA A 140 -6.24 40.12 -9.85
CA ALA A 140 -6.48 41.50 -10.29
C ALA A 140 -6.06 41.77 -11.72
N ARG A 141 -5.05 41.06 -12.22
CA ARG A 141 -4.59 41.14 -13.62
C ARG A 141 -5.42 40.27 -14.55
N ASN A 142 -5.91 39.16 -14.09
CA ASN A 142 -6.74 38.22 -14.84
C ASN A 142 -7.67 37.46 -13.90
N SER A 143 -8.91 37.92 -13.78
CA SER A 143 -9.93 37.32 -12.89
C SER A 143 -10.33 35.90 -13.29
N ALA A 144 -10.09 35.48 -14.55
CA ALA A 144 -10.37 34.11 -14.99
C ALA A 144 -9.50 33.07 -14.26
N LEU A 145 -8.32 33.47 -13.76
CA LEU A 145 -7.43 32.59 -13.01
C LEU A 145 -8.10 31.96 -11.78
N ALA A 146 -9.12 32.59 -11.19
CA ALA A 146 -9.82 32.02 -10.04
C ALA A 146 -10.56 30.70 -10.33
N ARG A 147 -10.84 30.39 -11.59
CA ARG A 147 -11.63 29.21 -12.03
C ARG A 147 -11.01 28.46 -13.21
N GLN A 148 -10.00 29.03 -13.85
CA GLN A 148 -9.40 28.44 -15.05
C GLN A 148 -8.42 27.36 -14.65
N SER A 149 -8.57 26.16 -15.19
CA SER A 149 -7.58 25.08 -15.09
C SER A 149 -6.23 25.52 -15.66
N GLY A 150 -5.15 25.07 -15.05
CA GLY A 150 -3.79 25.39 -15.47
C GLY A 150 -2.73 24.86 -14.51
N GLY A 151 -1.50 25.34 -14.67
CA GLY A 151 -0.36 24.86 -13.92
C GLY A 151 0.11 23.46 -14.34
N PRO A 152 1.08 22.87 -13.62
CA PRO A 152 1.67 21.57 -13.99
C PRO A 152 0.68 20.40 -14.04
N ARG A 153 -0.38 20.46 -13.24
CA ARG A 153 -1.42 19.41 -13.15
C ARG A 153 -2.63 19.66 -14.03
N ASP A 154 -2.72 20.83 -14.67
CA ASP A 154 -3.90 21.29 -15.38
C ASP A 154 -5.18 21.25 -14.52
N TRP A 155 -5.04 21.57 -13.22
CA TRP A 155 -6.13 21.60 -12.25
C TRP A 155 -6.75 22.99 -12.15
N GLU A 156 -8.01 23.03 -11.69
CA GLU A 156 -8.61 24.26 -11.20
C GLU A 156 -7.90 24.73 -9.91
N PRO A 157 -7.85 26.05 -9.62
CA PRO A 157 -7.12 26.59 -8.47
C PRO A 157 -7.54 25.98 -7.13
N LEU A 158 -8.83 25.71 -6.94
CA LEU A 158 -9.34 25.13 -5.72
C LEU A 158 -8.78 23.72 -5.46
N HIS A 159 -8.49 22.93 -6.51
CA HIS A 159 -7.82 21.64 -6.34
C HIS A 159 -6.40 21.79 -5.79
N TYR A 160 -5.61 22.76 -6.25
CA TYR A 160 -4.26 23.00 -5.69
C TYR A 160 -4.33 23.31 -4.20
N VAL A 161 -5.30 24.14 -3.78
CA VAL A 161 -5.49 24.50 -2.38
C VAL A 161 -5.89 23.30 -1.53
N CYS A 162 -6.78 22.44 -2.03
CA CYS A 162 -7.32 21.30 -1.27
C CYS A 162 -6.43 20.05 -1.31
N TYR A 163 -5.55 19.92 -2.31
CA TYR A 163 -4.64 18.77 -2.44
C TYR A 163 -3.18 19.15 -2.15
N ASP A 164 -3.00 20.09 -1.27
CA ASP A 164 -1.71 20.61 -0.84
C ASP A 164 -1.18 19.87 0.39
N SER A 165 -0.03 19.26 0.29
CA SER A 165 0.64 18.63 1.44
C SER A 165 1.42 19.61 2.32
N LEU A 166 1.43 20.90 1.96
CA LEU A 166 2.11 21.96 2.71
C LEU A 166 1.26 22.57 3.83
N GLY A 167 -0.01 22.18 3.97
CA GLY A 167 -0.95 22.76 4.94
C GLY A 167 -0.43 22.83 6.37
N HIS A 168 0.45 21.91 6.76
CA HIS A 168 1.11 21.88 8.08
C HIS A 168 2.63 22.20 8.01
N SER A 169 3.13 22.56 6.84
CA SER A 169 4.54 22.91 6.67
C SER A 169 4.82 24.35 7.13
N PRO A 170 5.99 24.62 7.76
CA PRO A 170 6.35 25.97 8.18
C PRO A 170 6.54 26.97 7.03
N ILE A 171 6.61 26.51 5.79
CA ILE A 171 6.75 27.38 4.61
C ILE A 171 5.41 27.88 4.07
N ALA A 172 4.29 27.30 4.51
CA ALA A 172 2.93 27.69 4.10
C ALA A 172 2.16 28.29 5.29
N SER A 173 1.12 29.07 4.97
CA SER A 173 0.22 29.66 5.97
C SER A 173 -1.11 28.91 5.93
N ALA A 174 -1.42 28.12 6.95
CA ALA A 174 -2.72 27.44 7.06
C ALA A 174 -3.91 28.42 6.98
N ASP A 175 -3.84 29.52 7.73
CA ASP A 175 -4.86 30.57 7.68
C ASP A 175 -4.91 31.23 6.29
N GLY A 176 -3.76 31.39 5.66
CA GLY A 176 -3.64 31.91 4.30
C GLY A 176 -4.27 30.98 3.27
N ILE A 177 -4.06 29.66 3.38
CA ILE A 177 -4.69 28.64 2.53
C ILE A 177 -6.22 28.75 2.62
N VAL A 178 -6.78 28.84 3.83
CA VAL A 178 -8.22 29.01 4.04
C VAL A 178 -8.72 30.35 3.46
N ALA A 179 -7.95 31.43 3.63
CA ALA A 179 -8.31 32.74 3.07
C ALA A 179 -8.26 32.75 1.53
N VAL A 180 -7.28 32.09 0.93
CA VAL A 180 -7.20 31.89 -0.54
C VAL A 180 -8.40 31.07 -1.03
N ALA A 181 -8.73 29.96 -0.37
CA ALA A 181 -9.92 29.16 -0.73
C ALA A 181 -11.21 29.99 -0.66
N ARG A 182 -11.41 30.74 0.42
CA ARG A 182 -12.55 31.66 0.56
C ARG A 182 -12.63 32.63 -0.60
N ARG A 183 -11.50 33.21 -0.98
CA ARG A 183 -11.45 34.16 -2.09
C ARG A 183 -11.79 33.53 -3.45
N LEU A 184 -11.31 32.31 -3.68
CA LEU A 184 -11.64 31.57 -4.91
C LEU A 184 -13.15 31.25 -4.98
N LEU A 185 -13.75 30.82 -3.85
CA LEU A 185 -15.19 30.52 -3.75
C LEU A 185 -16.03 31.79 -3.95
N GLU A 186 -15.66 32.94 -3.37
CA GLU A 186 -16.31 34.24 -3.61
C GLU A 186 -16.29 34.65 -5.09
N LEU A 187 -15.26 34.26 -5.82
CA LEU A 187 -15.11 34.50 -7.25
C LEU A 187 -15.78 33.44 -8.13
N GLY A 188 -16.51 32.50 -7.51
CA GLY A 188 -17.33 31.50 -8.15
C GLY A 188 -16.58 30.23 -8.53
N ALA A 189 -15.52 29.87 -7.82
CA ALA A 189 -15.01 28.52 -7.87
C ALA A 189 -16.06 27.53 -7.35
N ASP A 190 -16.18 26.38 -8.00
CA ASP A 190 -17.17 25.37 -7.63
C ASP A 190 -16.64 24.50 -6.47
N PRO A 191 -17.29 24.48 -5.28
CA PRO A 191 -16.89 23.66 -4.16
C PRO A 191 -17.12 22.16 -4.40
N ASN A 192 -17.79 21.78 -5.50
CA ASN A 192 -18.05 20.41 -5.91
C ASN A 192 -17.17 19.94 -7.08
N THR A 193 -16.17 20.73 -7.45
CA THR A 193 -15.27 20.36 -8.54
C THR A 193 -14.49 19.08 -8.21
N ARG A 194 -14.21 18.27 -9.25
CA ARG A 194 -13.60 16.94 -9.12
C ARG A 194 -12.63 16.70 -10.28
N PHE A 195 -11.51 16.01 -10.02
CA PHE A 195 -10.62 15.53 -11.06
C PHE A 195 -10.52 13.99 -11.12
N PRO A 196 -10.13 13.38 -12.26
CA PRO A 196 -10.00 11.94 -12.39
C PRO A 196 -8.95 11.37 -11.42
N TRP A 197 -9.28 10.28 -10.75
CA TRP A 197 -8.32 9.49 -9.99
C TRP A 197 -7.65 8.47 -10.91
N LEU A 198 -6.31 8.51 -10.99
CA LEU A 198 -5.54 7.76 -11.99
C LEU A 198 -5.70 6.22 -11.92
N HIS A 199 -6.05 5.64 -10.77
CA HIS A 199 -6.05 4.19 -10.59
C HIS A 199 -7.43 3.50 -10.56
N HIS A 200 -8.54 4.22 -10.35
CA HIS A 200 -9.86 3.60 -10.18
C HIS A 200 -11.01 4.29 -10.93
N GLY A 201 -10.71 5.21 -11.82
CA GLY A 201 -11.76 5.93 -12.57
C GLY A 201 -12.67 6.84 -11.71
N VAL A 202 -12.46 6.88 -10.41
CA VAL A 202 -13.21 7.72 -9.48
C VAL A 202 -12.70 9.15 -9.55
N ARG A 203 -13.64 10.10 -9.61
CA ARG A 203 -13.30 11.52 -9.59
C ARG A 203 -13.18 12.02 -8.15
N ARG A 204 -12.02 12.54 -7.79
CA ARG A 204 -11.72 13.05 -6.44
C ARG A 204 -12.34 14.44 -6.22
N PRO A 205 -13.24 14.61 -5.23
CA PRO A 205 -13.80 15.91 -4.86
C PRO A 205 -12.78 16.74 -4.06
N VAL A 206 -12.89 18.07 -4.14
CA VAL A 206 -12.04 18.98 -3.33
C VAL A 206 -12.25 18.81 -1.83
N LEU A 207 -13.45 18.43 -1.41
CA LEU A 207 -13.75 18.15 0.00
C LEU A 207 -12.89 17.01 0.56
N TYR A 208 -12.73 15.91 -0.22
CA TYR A 208 -11.81 14.84 0.13
C TYR A 208 -10.35 15.36 0.29
N GLY A 209 -9.92 16.21 -0.64
CA GLY A 209 -8.57 16.79 -0.58
C GLY A 209 -8.36 17.60 0.71
N ALA A 210 -9.31 18.47 1.04
CA ALA A 210 -9.25 19.30 2.25
C ALA A 210 -9.15 18.47 3.54
N MET A 211 -9.88 17.35 3.61
CA MET A 211 -9.93 16.48 4.80
C MET A 211 -8.80 15.46 4.89
N SER A 212 -8.37 14.90 3.76
CA SER A 212 -7.45 13.75 3.75
C SER A 212 -6.03 14.10 3.31
N VAL A 213 -5.84 15.16 2.53
CA VAL A 213 -4.53 15.56 2.01
C VAL A 213 -4.02 16.81 2.73
N THR A 214 -4.71 17.93 2.60
CA THR A 214 -4.33 19.19 3.27
C THR A 214 -4.56 19.11 4.79
N GLN A 215 -5.56 18.33 5.21
CA GLN A 215 -5.90 18.05 6.61
C GLN A 215 -6.14 19.33 7.45
N LEU A 216 -6.81 20.31 6.86
CA LEU A 216 -7.19 21.54 7.52
C LEU A 216 -8.71 21.56 7.78
N PRO A 217 -9.19 21.32 9.02
CA PRO A 217 -10.63 21.31 9.34
C PRO A 217 -11.36 22.60 8.94
N ALA A 218 -10.73 23.75 9.13
CA ALA A 218 -11.30 25.05 8.75
C ALA A 218 -11.48 25.19 7.22
N LEU A 219 -10.66 24.53 6.41
CA LEU A 219 -10.83 24.49 4.96
C LEU A 219 -12.03 23.62 4.57
N ALA A 220 -12.17 22.46 5.21
CA ALA A 220 -13.29 21.57 4.99
C ALA A 220 -14.63 22.20 5.41
N GLU A 221 -14.67 22.84 6.57
CA GLU A 221 -15.83 23.58 7.06
C GLU A 221 -16.22 24.71 6.08
N LEU A 222 -15.23 25.49 5.61
CA LEU A 222 -15.47 26.52 4.60
C LEU A 222 -16.08 25.97 3.31
N LEU A 223 -15.60 24.83 2.83
CA LEU A 223 -16.14 24.18 1.63
C LEU A 223 -17.59 23.74 1.84
N LEU A 224 -17.90 23.12 2.97
CA LEU A 224 -19.26 22.69 3.33
C LEU A 224 -20.21 23.89 3.49
N GLU A 225 -19.79 24.96 4.16
CA GLU A 225 -20.53 26.23 4.25
C GLU A 225 -20.77 26.87 2.88
N SER A 226 -19.86 26.64 1.93
CA SER A 226 -19.95 27.15 0.56
C SER A 226 -20.73 26.23 -0.37
N GLY A 227 -21.32 25.13 0.12
CA GLY A 227 -22.18 24.22 -0.63
C GLY A 227 -21.47 23.02 -1.21
N ALA A 228 -20.33 22.60 -0.66
CA ALA A 228 -19.77 21.29 -0.97
C ALA A 228 -20.73 20.18 -0.53
N ASP A 229 -20.92 19.18 -1.38
CA ASP A 229 -21.80 18.05 -1.12
C ASP A 229 -21.15 17.07 -0.14
N PRO A 230 -21.66 16.89 1.09
CA PRO A 230 -21.12 15.91 2.03
C PRO A 230 -21.42 14.46 1.62
N ASN A 231 -22.32 14.26 0.63
CA ASN A 231 -22.70 12.97 0.05
C ASN A 231 -22.01 12.73 -1.29
N ASP A 232 -20.75 13.11 -1.38
CA ASP A 232 -19.96 12.99 -2.62
C ASP A 232 -19.57 11.54 -2.99
N GLY A 233 -19.92 10.56 -2.15
CA GLY A 233 -19.62 9.14 -2.34
C GLY A 233 -18.15 8.75 -2.10
N VAL A 234 -17.29 9.67 -1.68
CA VAL A 234 -15.85 9.44 -1.45
C VAL A 234 -15.44 9.86 -0.04
N THR A 235 -15.65 11.12 0.30
CA THR A 235 -15.07 11.75 1.51
C THR A 235 -15.53 11.05 2.78
N PHE A 236 -16.83 10.82 2.92
CA PHE A 236 -17.42 10.18 4.10
C PHE A 236 -16.92 8.72 4.26
N THR A 237 -16.89 7.94 3.16
CA THR A 237 -16.44 6.55 3.18
C THR A 237 -14.97 6.45 3.57
N ILE A 238 -14.12 7.32 3.03
CA ILE A 238 -12.69 7.33 3.37
C ILE A 238 -12.47 7.77 4.82
N ALA A 239 -13.21 8.79 5.30
CA ALA A 239 -13.15 9.20 6.71
C ALA A 239 -13.52 8.04 7.65
N ALA A 240 -14.59 7.30 7.33
CA ALA A 240 -15.01 6.13 8.09
C ALA A 240 -13.97 5.00 8.07
N SER A 241 -13.33 4.75 6.93
CA SER A 241 -12.30 3.71 6.82
C SER A 241 -11.01 4.04 7.57
N GLY A 242 -10.72 5.33 7.78
CA GLY A 242 -9.55 5.84 8.49
C GLY A 242 -9.83 6.22 9.95
N ASP A 243 -11.00 5.86 10.49
CA ASP A 243 -11.43 6.19 11.87
C ASP A 243 -11.39 7.69 12.20
N ASN A 244 -11.54 8.55 11.21
CA ASN A 244 -11.52 9.99 11.40
C ASN A 244 -12.90 10.50 11.88
N ILE A 245 -13.16 10.30 13.18
CA ILE A 245 -14.46 10.60 13.79
C ILE A 245 -14.79 12.09 13.71
N GLU A 246 -13.80 12.98 13.90
CA GLU A 246 -14.02 14.43 13.80
C GLU A 246 -14.53 14.82 12.41
N THR A 247 -13.97 14.22 11.36
CA THR A 247 -14.44 14.41 9.99
C THR A 247 -15.86 13.85 9.79
N LEU A 248 -16.16 12.67 10.33
CA LEU A 248 -17.51 12.08 10.25
C LEU A 248 -18.55 12.94 10.94
N GLU A 249 -18.25 13.47 12.14
CA GLU A 249 -19.14 14.39 12.88
C GLU A 249 -19.36 15.68 12.10
N LEU A 250 -18.30 16.26 11.52
CA LEU A 250 -18.42 17.48 10.71
C LEU A 250 -19.31 17.23 9.48
N LEU A 251 -19.10 16.14 8.75
CA LEU A 251 -19.90 15.79 7.57
C LEU A 251 -21.35 15.53 7.96
N LEU A 252 -21.61 14.81 9.06
CA LEU A 252 -22.96 14.54 9.55
C LEU A 252 -23.68 15.83 9.94
N ALA A 253 -22.99 16.78 10.60
CA ALA A 253 -23.53 18.09 10.94
C ALA A 253 -23.95 18.91 9.71
N HIS A 254 -23.33 18.65 8.55
CA HIS A 254 -23.67 19.25 7.27
C HIS A 254 -24.58 18.39 6.39
N GLY A 255 -25.19 17.32 6.94
CA GLY A 255 -26.21 16.53 6.26
C GLY A 255 -25.69 15.33 5.47
N ALA A 256 -24.52 14.80 5.83
CA ALA A 256 -24.07 13.52 5.29
C ALA A 256 -25.03 12.38 5.67
N ASP A 257 -25.32 11.51 4.72
CA ASP A 257 -26.09 10.30 4.94
C ASP A 257 -25.13 9.12 5.26
N PRO A 258 -25.24 8.48 6.43
CA PRO A 258 -24.45 7.29 6.75
C PRO A 258 -24.63 6.12 5.76
N ASN A 259 -25.72 6.15 5.00
CA ASN A 259 -26.06 5.12 4.00
C ASN A 259 -25.70 5.52 2.56
N GLN A 260 -24.99 6.64 2.38
CA GLN A 260 -24.60 7.05 1.04
C GLN A 260 -23.79 5.96 0.32
N PRO A 261 -23.99 5.83 -1.01
CA PRO A 261 -23.29 4.81 -1.79
C PRO A 261 -21.80 5.17 -1.98
N TRP A 262 -20.95 4.18 -1.91
CA TRP A 262 -19.56 4.30 -2.32
C TRP A 262 -19.45 4.56 -3.83
N ALA A 263 -18.65 5.54 -4.21
CA ALA A 263 -18.58 6.02 -5.60
C ALA A 263 -18.01 5.02 -6.60
N THR A 264 -17.32 3.96 -6.13
CA THR A 264 -16.66 2.98 -6.99
C THR A 264 -17.65 1.95 -7.53
N ASP A 265 -18.51 1.40 -6.67
CA ASP A 265 -19.35 0.25 -6.98
C ASP A 265 -20.81 0.39 -6.54
N GLY A 266 -21.16 1.51 -5.90
CA GLY A 266 -22.51 1.77 -5.41
C GLY A 266 -22.89 0.99 -4.16
N SER A 267 -21.98 0.28 -3.52
CA SER A 267 -22.21 -0.37 -2.24
C SER A 267 -22.43 0.65 -1.12
N SER A 268 -23.05 0.27 0.00
CA SER A 268 -23.15 1.16 1.15
C SER A 268 -21.77 1.44 1.75
N THR A 269 -21.60 2.61 2.37
CA THR A 269 -20.36 2.95 3.08
C THR A 269 -19.92 1.86 4.05
N LEU A 270 -20.86 1.34 4.88
CA LEU A 270 -20.54 0.27 5.84
C LEU A 270 -20.01 -0.98 5.15
N TYR A 271 -20.70 -1.50 4.11
CA TYR A 271 -20.25 -2.66 3.37
C TYR A 271 -18.88 -2.43 2.73
N ALA A 272 -18.69 -1.27 2.09
CA ALA A 272 -17.45 -0.94 1.42
C ALA A 272 -16.25 -0.96 2.39
N ILE A 273 -16.31 -0.20 3.51
CA ILE A 273 -15.18 -0.12 4.43
C ILE A 273 -14.87 -1.45 5.12
N MET A 274 -15.88 -2.30 5.33
CA MET A 274 -15.67 -3.64 5.88
C MET A 274 -14.76 -4.51 5.01
N GLN A 275 -14.59 -4.20 3.72
CA GLN A 275 -13.73 -4.95 2.81
C GLN A 275 -12.24 -4.65 3.01
N TRP A 276 -11.85 -3.43 3.40
CA TRP A 276 -10.44 -3.02 3.44
C TRP A 276 -9.98 -2.34 4.75
N ALA A 277 -10.88 -1.79 5.58
CA ALA A 277 -10.48 -1.18 6.84
C ALA A 277 -9.77 -2.19 7.76
N THR A 278 -8.85 -1.70 8.57
CA THR A 278 -8.06 -2.49 9.51
C THR A 278 -8.54 -2.39 10.96
N THR A 279 -9.41 -1.44 11.23
CA THR A 279 -10.00 -1.15 12.54
C THR A 279 -11.50 -1.07 12.46
N SER A 280 -12.19 -1.19 13.58
CA SER A 280 -13.66 -1.25 13.63
C SER A 280 -14.34 0.04 14.12
N LEU A 281 -13.55 1.08 14.46
CA LEU A 281 -14.09 2.28 15.10
C LEU A 281 -15.07 3.03 14.20
N GLY A 282 -14.69 3.27 12.93
CA GLY A 282 -15.57 3.93 11.97
C GLY A 282 -16.84 3.13 11.67
N MET A 283 -16.75 1.79 11.61
CA MET A 283 -17.93 0.93 11.41
C MET A 283 -18.89 1.00 12.59
N ARG A 284 -18.35 0.96 13.82
CA ARG A 284 -19.14 1.13 15.04
C ARG A 284 -19.83 2.48 15.06
N TRP A 285 -19.09 3.55 14.75
CA TRP A 285 -19.63 4.89 14.66
C TRP A 285 -20.77 4.98 13.62
N LEU A 286 -20.58 4.38 12.42
CA LEU A 286 -21.61 4.35 11.38
C LEU A 286 -22.91 3.71 11.89
N LEU A 287 -22.82 2.53 12.52
CA LEU A 287 -23.97 1.81 13.04
C LEU A 287 -24.69 2.60 14.15
N GLU A 288 -23.93 3.24 15.05
CA GLU A 288 -24.46 4.11 16.11
C GLU A 288 -25.14 5.38 15.56
N HIS A 289 -24.79 5.80 14.32
CA HIS A 289 -25.34 7.00 13.66
C HIS A 289 -26.30 6.68 12.52
N GLY A 290 -26.88 5.47 12.50
CA GLY A 290 -27.99 5.13 11.63
C GLY A 290 -27.62 4.50 10.29
N ALA A 291 -26.39 3.99 10.14
CA ALA A 291 -26.08 3.13 9.01
C ALA A 291 -26.89 1.83 9.08
N GLU A 292 -27.43 1.40 7.95
CA GLU A 292 -28.11 0.12 7.83
C GLU A 292 -27.11 -1.05 8.02
N ALA A 293 -27.44 -1.97 8.93
CA ALA A 293 -26.57 -3.11 9.24
C ALA A 293 -26.69 -4.25 8.21
N ASP A 294 -27.75 -4.24 7.37
CA ASP A 294 -28.06 -5.36 6.46
C ASP A 294 -28.30 -4.92 5.00
N PRO A 295 -27.57 -3.91 4.46
CA PRO A 295 -27.67 -3.59 3.05
C PRO A 295 -27.16 -4.77 2.21
N VAL A 296 -27.81 -5.00 1.07
CA VAL A 296 -27.45 -6.08 0.16
C VAL A 296 -26.62 -5.54 -1.00
N PHE A 297 -25.41 -6.02 -1.17
CA PHE A 297 -24.60 -5.67 -2.32
C PHE A 297 -25.16 -6.33 -3.59
N ALA A 298 -25.53 -5.50 -4.56
CA ALA A 298 -26.31 -5.93 -5.72
C ALA A 298 -25.58 -6.96 -6.62
N ALA A 299 -24.26 -6.96 -6.63
CA ALA A 299 -23.48 -7.82 -7.53
C ALA A 299 -23.54 -9.30 -7.14
N ASN A 300 -23.55 -9.61 -5.84
CA ASN A 300 -23.46 -10.99 -5.36
C ASN A 300 -24.44 -11.34 -4.21
N GLY A 301 -25.26 -10.39 -3.76
CA GLY A 301 -26.18 -10.57 -2.65
C GLY A 301 -25.52 -10.59 -1.27
N GLU A 302 -24.24 -10.19 -1.16
CA GLU A 302 -23.48 -10.18 0.07
C GLU A 302 -23.94 -9.03 0.99
N THR A 303 -23.87 -9.23 2.30
CA THR A 303 -24.19 -8.20 3.32
C THR A 303 -22.99 -7.96 4.22
N PRO A 304 -22.98 -6.88 5.03
CA PRO A 304 -21.96 -6.65 6.04
C PRO A 304 -21.70 -7.86 6.94
N LEU A 305 -22.75 -8.62 7.30
CA LEU A 305 -22.60 -9.82 8.13
C LEU A 305 -21.81 -10.95 7.43
N HIS A 306 -21.97 -11.12 6.10
CA HIS A 306 -21.15 -12.07 5.33
C HIS A 306 -19.67 -11.64 5.30
N VAL A 307 -19.41 -10.33 5.14
CA VAL A 307 -18.04 -9.80 5.19
C VAL A 307 -17.44 -9.98 6.58
N ALA A 308 -18.22 -9.67 7.64
CA ALA A 308 -17.80 -9.88 9.02
C ALA A 308 -17.44 -11.34 9.29
N ALA A 309 -18.25 -12.27 8.82
CA ALA A 309 -18.03 -13.71 8.95
C ALA A 309 -16.69 -14.16 8.33
N ARG A 310 -16.26 -13.52 7.25
CA ARG A 310 -15.00 -13.83 6.57
C ARG A 310 -13.76 -13.31 7.31
N ARG A 311 -13.78 -12.06 7.80
CA ARG A 311 -12.54 -11.37 8.19
C ARG A 311 -12.57 -10.61 9.52
N TRP A 312 -13.74 -10.46 10.15
CA TRP A 312 -13.88 -9.74 11.40
C TRP A 312 -14.07 -10.70 12.58
N ASP A 313 -14.01 -10.16 13.79
CA ASP A 313 -14.20 -10.90 15.04
C ASP A 313 -15.68 -11.03 15.45
N VAL A 314 -15.91 -11.72 16.55
CA VAL A 314 -17.24 -11.92 17.13
C VAL A 314 -17.88 -10.59 17.54
N ASP A 315 -17.09 -9.64 18.04
CA ASP A 315 -17.60 -8.34 18.52
C ASP A 315 -18.25 -7.55 17.37
N MET A 316 -17.67 -7.61 16.15
CA MET A 316 -18.26 -6.99 14.97
C MET A 316 -19.52 -7.71 14.51
N VAL A 317 -19.54 -9.03 14.53
CA VAL A 317 -20.73 -9.84 14.19
C VAL A 317 -21.87 -9.54 15.16
N GLU A 318 -21.58 -9.52 16.46
CA GLU A 318 -22.56 -9.18 17.49
C GLU A 318 -23.10 -7.76 17.31
N LEU A 319 -22.24 -6.81 17.01
CA LEU A 319 -22.63 -5.42 16.77
C LEU A 319 -23.59 -5.31 15.57
N LEU A 320 -23.28 -5.96 14.45
CA LEU A 320 -24.16 -5.99 13.27
C LEU A 320 -25.53 -6.58 13.61
N VAL A 321 -25.56 -7.72 14.32
CA VAL A 321 -26.82 -8.38 14.71
C VAL A 321 -27.62 -7.52 15.68
N GLN A 322 -26.97 -6.84 16.65
CA GLN A 322 -27.63 -5.89 17.54
C GLN A 322 -28.28 -4.71 16.78
N HIS A 323 -27.72 -4.31 15.64
CA HIS A 323 -28.26 -3.28 14.77
C HIS A 323 -29.19 -3.82 13.67
N GLY A 324 -29.56 -5.09 13.72
CA GLY A 324 -30.62 -5.66 12.88
C GLY A 324 -30.14 -6.45 11.66
N ALA A 325 -28.86 -6.83 11.59
CA ALA A 325 -28.41 -7.74 10.54
C ALA A 325 -29.11 -9.11 10.66
N ASP A 326 -29.62 -9.63 9.53
CA ASP A 326 -30.32 -10.91 9.47
C ASP A 326 -29.34 -12.09 9.38
N ILE A 327 -29.20 -12.83 10.49
CA ILE A 327 -28.33 -14.03 10.59
C ILE A 327 -28.68 -15.10 9.55
N SER A 328 -29.95 -15.17 9.12
CA SER A 328 -30.43 -16.19 8.20
C SER A 328 -30.26 -15.83 6.72
N ARG A 329 -29.86 -14.59 6.44
CA ARG A 329 -29.73 -14.09 5.07
C ARG A 329 -28.71 -14.91 4.27
N ARG A 330 -29.12 -15.22 3.03
CA ARG A 330 -28.28 -15.92 2.07
C ARG A 330 -27.81 -14.96 0.99
N ARG A 331 -26.54 -15.03 0.62
CA ARG A 331 -26.02 -14.32 -0.55
C ARG A 331 -26.41 -15.05 -1.86
N GLY A 332 -26.04 -14.51 -3.02
CA GLY A 332 -26.48 -15.00 -4.33
C GLY A 332 -26.13 -16.46 -4.65
N ASP A 333 -25.09 -17.02 -4.04
CA ASP A 333 -24.69 -18.43 -4.16
C ASP A 333 -25.38 -19.35 -3.13
N GLY A 334 -26.29 -18.82 -2.32
CA GLY A 334 -27.06 -19.53 -1.32
C GLY A 334 -26.40 -19.70 0.04
N ARG A 335 -25.15 -19.22 0.23
CA ARG A 335 -24.44 -19.32 1.51
C ARG A 335 -24.91 -18.28 2.51
N THR A 336 -24.95 -18.69 3.78
CA THR A 336 -25.17 -17.82 4.95
C THR A 336 -23.83 -17.30 5.49
N ALA A 337 -23.87 -16.30 6.38
CA ALA A 337 -22.68 -15.85 7.11
C ALA A 337 -21.99 -16.99 7.87
N TYR A 338 -22.75 -17.96 8.42
CA TYR A 338 -22.19 -19.16 9.04
C TYR A 338 -21.32 -19.97 8.07
N ALA A 339 -21.85 -20.24 6.86
CA ALA A 339 -21.09 -20.98 5.85
C ALA A 339 -19.80 -20.25 5.45
N ILE A 340 -19.85 -18.92 5.31
CA ILE A 340 -18.68 -18.08 5.00
C ILE A 340 -17.64 -18.14 6.13
N ALA A 341 -18.07 -18.08 7.40
CA ALA A 341 -17.15 -18.18 8.54
C ALA A 341 -16.42 -19.55 8.56
N GLU A 342 -17.17 -20.65 8.32
CA GLU A 342 -16.58 -21.99 8.23
C GLU A 342 -15.57 -22.11 7.09
N LEU A 343 -15.90 -21.62 5.89
CA LEU A 343 -15.01 -21.67 4.73
C LEU A 343 -13.72 -20.88 4.95
N ASN A 344 -13.77 -19.78 5.68
CA ASN A 344 -12.61 -18.94 5.94
C ASN A 344 -11.89 -19.27 7.26
N GLY A 345 -12.27 -20.35 7.93
CA GLY A 345 -11.66 -20.79 9.18
C GLY A 345 -11.86 -19.83 10.35
N ASN A 346 -12.88 -18.97 10.27
CA ASN A 346 -13.27 -18.05 11.35
C ASN A 346 -14.16 -18.77 12.37
N ARG A 347 -13.57 -19.71 13.09
CA ARG A 347 -14.28 -20.65 13.98
C ARG A 347 -15.08 -19.96 15.08
N ALA A 348 -14.49 -18.92 15.70
CA ALA A 348 -15.16 -18.19 16.77
C ALA A 348 -16.47 -17.56 16.27
N VAL A 349 -16.46 -16.97 15.10
CA VAL A 349 -17.65 -16.39 14.47
C VAL A 349 -18.63 -17.47 14.03
N ALA A 350 -18.16 -18.57 13.44
CA ALA A 350 -19.02 -19.68 13.06
C ALA A 350 -19.75 -20.29 14.27
N ASP A 351 -19.02 -20.54 15.37
CA ASP A 351 -19.59 -21.07 16.60
C ASP A 351 -20.59 -20.08 17.20
N TRP A 352 -20.26 -18.76 17.24
CA TRP A 352 -21.18 -17.73 17.73
C TRP A 352 -22.47 -17.66 16.89
N LEU A 353 -22.36 -17.66 15.55
CA LEU A 353 -23.51 -17.61 14.66
C LEU A 353 -24.41 -18.83 14.84
N ARG A 354 -23.85 -20.05 14.93
CA ARG A 354 -24.61 -21.28 15.20
C ARG A 354 -25.33 -21.21 16.54
N ASP A 355 -24.67 -20.77 17.61
CA ASP A 355 -25.23 -20.68 18.95
C ASP A 355 -26.33 -19.60 19.04
N HIS A 356 -26.37 -18.66 18.07
CA HIS A 356 -27.42 -17.63 17.94
C HIS A 356 -28.45 -17.95 16.85
N GLY A 357 -28.52 -19.21 16.40
CA GLY A 357 -29.62 -19.70 15.54
C GLY A 357 -29.36 -19.62 14.03
N ALA A 358 -28.10 -19.38 13.60
CA ALA A 358 -27.78 -19.54 12.19
C ALA A 358 -28.01 -20.99 11.74
N ALA A 359 -28.59 -21.17 10.55
CA ALA A 359 -28.70 -22.49 9.94
C ALA A 359 -27.29 -23.02 9.62
N ASP A 360 -26.98 -24.22 10.11
CA ASP A 360 -25.70 -24.92 9.94
C ASP A 360 -25.63 -25.76 8.65
N GLU A 361 -26.44 -25.42 7.67
CA GLU A 361 -26.52 -26.09 6.37
C GLU A 361 -25.30 -25.75 5.51
N LEU A 362 -24.43 -26.75 5.31
CA LEU A 362 -23.28 -26.68 4.42
C LEU A 362 -23.43 -27.65 3.27
N SER A 363 -23.06 -27.27 2.05
CA SER A 363 -22.88 -28.21 0.95
C SER A 363 -21.81 -29.25 1.27
N LEU A 364 -21.73 -30.35 0.55
CA LEU A 364 -20.66 -31.35 0.79
C LEU A 364 -19.26 -30.74 0.54
N ALA A 365 -19.13 -29.87 -0.47
CA ALA A 365 -17.87 -29.19 -0.74
C ALA A 365 -17.53 -28.20 0.39
N ASP A 366 -18.51 -27.42 0.89
CA ASP A 366 -18.31 -26.53 2.04
C ASP A 366 -17.92 -27.32 3.30
N ARG A 367 -18.54 -28.50 3.55
CA ARG A 367 -18.18 -29.40 4.66
C ARG A 367 -16.74 -29.91 4.57
N LEU A 368 -16.27 -30.20 3.35
CA LEU A 368 -14.88 -30.60 3.14
C LEU A 368 -13.93 -29.48 3.55
N VAL A 369 -14.16 -28.26 3.09
CA VAL A 369 -13.33 -27.10 3.43
C VAL A 369 -13.41 -26.77 4.92
N ALA A 370 -14.61 -26.79 5.51
CA ALA A 370 -14.82 -26.59 6.94
C ALA A 370 -14.07 -27.64 7.78
N ALA A 371 -14.09 -28.92 7.37
CA ALA A 371 -13.31 -29.97 8.04
C ALA A 371 -11.81 -29.68 7.99
N CYS A 372 -11.28 -29.20 6.85
CA CYS A 372 -9.89 -28.75 6.74
C CYS A 372 -9.62 -27.58 7.67
N GLY A 373 -10.46 -26.54 7.67
CA GLY A 373 -10.36 -25.39 8.57
C GLY A 373 -10.42 -25.76 10.04
N ARG A 374 -11.20 -26.77 10.41
CA ARG A 374 -11.28 -27.31 11.77
C ARG A 374 -10.18 -28.33 12.09
N ARG A 375 -9.31 -28.65 11.14
CA ARG A 375 -8.23 -29.66 11.23
C ARG A 375 -8.78 -31.07 11.50
N ASP A 376 -10.02 -31.33 11.10
CA ASP A 376 -10.67 -32.64 11.18
C ASP A 376 -10.34 -33.49 9.94
N ARG A 377 -9.12 -34.06 9.96
CA ARG A 377 -8.62 -34.93 8.89
C ARG A 377 -9.56 -36.12 8.63
N ALA A 378 -10.09 -36.73 9.69
CA ALA A 378 -10.92 -37.92 9.57
C ALA A 378 -12.21 -37.63 8.79
N THR A 379 -12.85 -36.51 9.06
CA THR A 379 -14.04 -36.06 8.31
C THR A 379 -13.69 -35.70 6.87
N ALA A 380 -12.58 -34.99 6.62
CA ALA A 380 -12.15 -34.62 5.27
C ALA A 380 -11.86 -35.87 4.41
N GLU A 381 -11.10 -36.84 4.93
CA GLU A 381 -10.79 -38.10 4.23
C GLU A 381 -12.04 -38.95 3.98
N ARG A 382 -12.97 -39.03 4.94
CA ARG A 382 -14.23 -39.75 4.77
C ARG A 382 -15.07 -39.12 3.66
N LEU A 383 -15.23 -37.79 3.65
CA LEU A 383 -16.01 -37.08 2.62
C LEU A 383 -15.43 -37.35 1.23
N LEU A 384 -14.12 -37.33 1.08
CA LEU A 384 -13.47 -37.61 -0.21
C LEU A 384 -13.53 -39.08 -0.62
N ALA A 385 -13.59 -40.01 0.35
CA ALA A 385 -13.75 -41.44 0.06
C ALA A 385 -15.18 -41.75 -0.41
N GLU A 386 -16.17 -41.10 0.23
CA GLU A 386 -17.61 -41.25 -0.13
C GLU A 386 -17.96 -40.45 -1.40
N HIS A 387 -17.33 -39.31 -1.62
CA HIS A 387 -17.62 -38.33 -2.68
C HIS A 387 -16.35 -37.85 -3.38
N PRO A 388 -15.66 -38.69 -4.16
CA PRO A 388 -14.41 -38.31 -4.83
C PRO A 388 -14.56 -37.14 -5.84
N GLU A 389 -15.79 -36.96 -6.38
CA GLU A 389 -16.15 -35.87 -7.29
C GLU A 389 -16.08 -34.46 -6.65
N LEU A 390 -16.01 -34.37 -5.32
CA LEU A 390 -15.91 -33.07 -4.63
C LEU A 390 -14.69 -32.24 -5.07
N ARG A 391 -13.60 -32.92 -5.49
CA ARG A 391 -12.42 -32.21 -6.02
C ARG A 391 -12.73 -31.38 -7.25
N ASP A 392 -13.61 -31.88 -8.10
CA ASP A 392 -14.02 -31.20 -9.33
C ASP A 392 -15.09 -30.12 -9.09
N GLN A 393 -15.71 -30.13 -7.91
CA GLN A 393 -16.74 -29.17 -7.50
C GLN A 393 -16.19 -27.96 -6.73
N LEU A 394 -14.87 -27.90 -6.48
CA LEU A 394 -14.26 -26.80 -5.77
C LEU A 394 -14.32 -25.51 -6.60
N THR A 395 -14.95 -24.50 -6.05
CA THR A 395 -15.08 -23.16 -6.65
C THR A 395 -13.99 -22.21 -6.14
N ALA A 396 -13.87 -21.02 -6.73
CA ALA A 396 -12.97 -19.98 -6.26
C ALA A 396 -13.17 -19.64 -4.77
N GLU A 397 -14.41 -19.61 -4.31
CA GLU A 397 -14.72 -19.36 -2.90
C GLU A 397 -14.08 -20.40 -1.96
N HIS A 398 -14.07 -21.68 -2.35
CA HIS A 398 -13.39 -22.72 -1.58
C HIS A 398 -11.87 -22.50 -1.53
N TYR A 399 -11.29 -21.98 -2.63
CA TYR A 399 -9.85 -21.67 -2.68
C TYR A 399 -9.46 -20.46 -1.81
N MET A 400 -10.41 -19.58 -1.44
CA MET A 400 -10.14 -18.53 -0.46
C MET A 400 -9.62 -19.06 0.88
N ALA A 401 -10.02 -20.28 1.26
CA ALA A 401 -9.48 -20.95 2.44
C ALA A 401 -7.96 -21.13 2.40
N MET A 402 -7.39 -21.40 1.19
CA MET A 402 -5.93 -21.49 1.03
C MET A 402 -5.25 -20.14 1.22
N HIS A 403 -5.84 -19.06 0.65
CA HIS A 403 -5.30 -17.71 0.79
C HIS A 403 -5.33 -17.28 2.25
N THR A 404 -6.47 -17.47 2.92
CA THR A 404 -6.63 -17.13 4.34
C THR A 404 -5.67 -17.92 5.24
N ALA A 405 -5.53 -19.23 5.01
CA ALA A 405 -4.58 -20.06 5.75
C ALA A 405 -3.12 -19.62 5.50
N ALA A 406 -2.80 -19.24 4.25
CA ALA A 406 -1.48 -18.77 3.88
C ALA A 406 -1.14 -17.42 4.53
N GLU A 407 -2.07 -16.47 4.56
CA GLU A 407 -1.90 -15.17 5.21
C GLU A 407 -1.71 -15.29 6.72
N ARG A 408 -2.48 -16.20 7.36
CA ARG A 408 -2.41 -16.45 8.81
C ARG A 408 -1.24 -17.31 9.25
N GLY A 409 -0.50 -17.93 8.32
CA GLY A 409 0.56 -18.88 8.65
C GLY A 409 0.05 -20.24 9.16
N ASP A 410 -1.21 -20.62 8.85
CA ASP A 410 -1.82 -21.88 9.31
C ASP A 410 -1.37 -23.06 8.44
N VAL A 411 -0.16 -23.56 8.75
CA VAL A 411 0.49 -24.69 8.07
C VAL A 411 -0.37 -25.95 8.12
N GLU A 412 -1.07 -26.22 9.24
CA GLU A 412 -1.85 -27.45 9.42
C GLU A 412 -3.09 -27.46 8.52
N THR A 413 -3.84 -26.35 8.51
CA THR A 413 -5.02 -26.21 7.62
C THR A 413 -4.58 -26.27 6.15
N LEU A 414 -3.51 -25.56 5.79
CA LEU A 414 -3.02 -25.56 4.41
C LEU A 414 -2.54 -26.94 3.97
N THR A 415 -1.84 -27.68 4.85
CA THR A 415 -1.42 -29.06 4.59
C THR A 415 -2.63 -29.93 4.27
N LEU A 416 -3.71 -29.83 5.05
CA LEU A 416 -4.88 -30.64 4.86
C LEU A 416 -5.65 -30.29 3.56
N LEU A 417 -5.74 -28.99 3.22
CA LEU A 417 -6.31 -28.54 1.94
C LEU A 417 -5.53 -29.13 0.76
N LEU A 418 -4.19 -29.06 0.79
CA LEU A 418 -3.35 -29.63 -0.25
C LEU A 418 -3.46 -31.18 -0.33
N ASP A 419 -3.56 -31.88 0.81
CA ASP A 419 -3.80 -33.32 0.87
C ASP A 419 -5.18 -33.68 0.26
N CYS A 420 -6.17 -32.80 0.40
CA CYS A 420 -7.49 -32.96 -0.21
C CYS A 420 -7.51 -32.69 -1.72
N GLY A 421 -6.41 -32.24 -2.31
CA GLY A 421 -6.26 -32.05 -3.76
C GLY A 421 -6.48 -30.62 -4.25
N PHE A 422 -6.40 -29.63 -3.37
CA PHE A 422 -6.37 -28.24 -3.79
C PHE A 422 -5.11 -27.93 -4.59
N ASP A 423 -5.26 -27.23 -5.72
CA ASP A 423 -4.15 -26.82 -6.57
C ASP A 423 -3.43 -25.61 -5.97
N PRO A 424 -2.14 -25.71 -5.57
CA PRO A 424 -1.39 -24.60 -5.00
C PRO A 424 -1.14 -23.45 -5.98
N ASN A 425 -1.37 -23.66 -7.28
CA ASN A 425 -1.14 -22.68 -8.34
C ASN A 425 -2.42 -21.95 -8.79
N ARG A 426 -3.57 -22.33 -8.25
CA ARG A 426 -4.82 -21.65 -8.57
C ARG A 426 -4.81 -20.25 -7.94
N GLY A 427 -4.92 -19.23 -8.79
CA GLY A 427 -5.08 -17.83 -8.38
C GLY A 427 -6.51 -17.51 -7.98
N ASP A 428 -6.70 -16.46 -7.18
CA ASP A 428 -8.01 -15.89 -6.88
C ASP A 428 -8.68 -15.32 -8.15
N GLU A 429 -9.99 -15.08 -8.07
CA GLU A 429 -10.74 -14.53 -9.22
C GLU A 429 -10.52 -13.03 -9.40
N GLU A 430 -10.13 -12.33 -8.36
CA GLU A 430 -9.99 -10.88 -8.36
C GLU A 430 -8.75 -10.47 -9.17
N ILE A 431 -7.58 -10.79 -8.69
CA ILE A 431 -6.32 -10.38 -9.32
C ILE A 431 -5.43 -11.57 -9.75
N GLY A 432 -5.86 -12.80 -9.52
CA GLY A 432 -5.10 -14.00 -9.90
C GLY A 432 -3.91 -14.29 -8.98
N LYS A 433 -3.84 -13.71 -7.78
CA LYS A 433 -2.80 -14.04 -6.79
C LYS A 433 -2.99 -15.47 -6.30
N THR A 434 -1.90 -16.22 -6.13
CA THR A 434 -1.93 -17.57 -5.54
C THR A 434 -1.70 -17.52 -4.03
N ALA A 435 -1.95 -18.62 -3.33
CA ALA A 435 -1.62 -18.75 -1.90
C ALA A 435 -0.13 -18.44 -1.61
N LEU A 436 0.77 -18.68 -2.58
CA LEU A 436 2.19 -18.34 -2.45
C LEU A 436 2.43 -16.82 -2.43
N HIS A 437 1.65 -16.03 -3.20
CA HIS A 437 1.68 -14.56 -3.11
C HIS A 437 1.22 -14.08 -1.74
N SER A 438 0.08 -14.63 -1.25
CA SER A 438 -0.46 -14.29 0.07
C SER A 438 0.53 -14.60 1.21
N ALA A 439 1.16 -15.78 1.20
CA ALA A 439 2.16 -16.18 2.18
C ALA A 439 3.41 -15.29 2.15
N ALA A 440 3.87 -14.94 0.94
CA ALA A 440 5.05 -14.09 0.73
C ALA A 440 4.81 -12.66 1.27
N MET A 441 3.69 -12.05 0.93
CA MET A 441 3.30 -10.72 1.41
C MET A 441 3.12 -10.68 2.93
N ALA A 442 2.47 -11.70 3.49
CA ALA A 442 2.24 -11.80 4.93
C ALA A 442 3.51 -12.15 5.74
N GLY A 443 4.60 -12.55 5.07
CA GLY A 443 5.84 -12.96 5.72
C GLY A 443 5.66 -14.26 6.51
N GLN A 444 5.22 -15.33 5.84
CA GLN A 444 4.98 -16.65 6.42
C GLN A 444 5.95 -17.70 5.85
N PRO A 445 7.22 -17.73 6.28
CA PRO A 445 8.25 -18.56 5.66
C PRO A 445 7.95 -20.06 5.73
N ASP A 446 7.31 -20.55 6.79
CA ASP A 446 6.95 -21.96 6.90
C ASP A 446 5.86 -22.37 5.90
N VAL A 447 4.91 -21.47 5.65
CA VAL A 447 3.89 -21.66 4.60
C VAL A 447 4.51 -21.60 3.21
N VAL A 448 5.41 -20.63 2.96
CA VAL A 448 6.16 -20.56 1.69
C VAL A 448 6.88 -21.88 1.42
N ARG A 449 7.58 -22.44 2.43
CA ARG A 449 8.28 -23.72 2.32
C ARG A 449 7.32 -24.85 1.99
N LEU A 450 6.22 -24.97 2.73
CA LEU A 450 5.19 -25.99 2.48
C LEU A 450 4.64 -25.90 1.05
N LEU A 451 4.26 -24.71 0.59
CA LEU A 451 3.70 -24.50 -0.74
C LEU A 451 4.71 -24.89 -1.84
N LEU A 452 5.97 -24.51 -1.70
CA LEU A 452 7.04 -24.90 -2.63
C LEU A 452 7.26 -26.41 -2.66
N GLU A 453 7.27 -27.10 -1.51
CA GLU A 453 7.35 -28.57 -1.38
C GLU A 453 6.17 -29.27 -2.06
N ARG A 454 5.00 -28.60 -2.11
CA ARG A 454 3.77 -29.10 -2.74
C ARG A 454 3.60 -28.64 -4.19
N GLY A 455 4.63 -28.07 -4.82
CA GLY A 455 4.65 -27.75 -6.23
C GLY A 455 4.08 -26.38 -6.60
N ALA A 456 3.99 -25.45 -5.65
CA ALA A 456 3.66 -24.07 -5.98
C ALA A 456 4.75 -23.43 -6.85
N SER A 457 4.32 -22.79 -7.94
CA SER A 457 5.22 -22.14 -8.91
C SER A 457 5.59 -20.74 -8.45
N THR A 458 6.89 -20.45 -8.40
CA THR A 458 7.42 -19.11 -8.10
C THR A 458 7.24 -18.12 -9.25
N GLY A 459 6.89 -18.58 -10.44
CA GLY A 459 6.79 -17.78 -11.66
C GLY A 459 5.37 -17.32 -12.01
N VAL A 460 4.34 -17.72 -11.26
CA VAL A 460 2.97 -17.22 -11.49
C VAL A 460 2.95 -15.72 -11.23
N ARG A 461 2.31 -14.97 -12.14
CA ARG A 461 2.13 -13.51 -12.03
C ARG A 461 0.65 -13.20 -11.78
N ASP A 462 0.38 -12.28 -10.86
CA ASP A 462 -0.96 -11.72 -10.72
C ASP A 462 -1.36 -10.91 -11.98
N ARG A 463 -2.66 -10.63 -12.12
CA ARG A 463 -3.22 -9.98 -13.32
C ARG A 463 -3.18 -8.46 -13.26
N GLU A 464 -3.09 -7.88 -12.06
CA GLU A 464 -3.16 -6.44 -11.87
C GLU A 464 -1.77 -5.80 -11.91
N PHE A 465 -0.84 -6.33 -11.10
CA PHE A 465 0.51 -5.78 -10.97
C PHE A 465 1.53 -6.53 -11.82
N HIS A 466 1.11 -7.62 -12.47
CA HIS A 466 2.00 -8.55 -13.18
C HIS A 466 3.19 -9.03 -12.32
N ALA A 467 3.00 -9.01 -11.02
CA ALA A 467 4.01 -9.31 -10.00
C ALA A 467 4.01 -10.80 -9.63
N GLN A 468 5.20 -11.33 -9.35
CA GLN A 468 5.41 -12.69 -8.85
C GLN A 468 5.46 -12.68 -7.32
N PRO A 469 5.39 -13.84 -6.64
CA PRO A 469 5.43 -13.92 -5.17
C PRO A 469 6.64 -13.21 -4.54
N LEU A 470 7.80 -13.17 -5.20
CA LEU A 470 8.98 -12.45 -4.72
C LEU A 470 8.75 -10.94 -4.60
N VAL A 471 8.06 -10.34 -5.58
CA VAL A 471 7.71 -8.91 -5.55
C VAL A 471 6.74 -8.61 -4.41
N TRP A 472 5.78 -9.50 -4.16
CA TRP A 472 4.84 -9.39 -3.05
C TRP A 472 5.52 -9.50 -1.67
N ALA A 473 6.57 -10.33 -1.53
CA ALA A 473 7.37 -10.39 -0.30
C ALA A 473 8.06 -9.04 -0.01
N ALA A 474 8.62 -8.41 -1.04
CA ALA A 474 9.28 -7.12 -0.93
C ALA A 474 8.31 -5.97 -0.65
N GLU A 475 7.14 -5.98 -1.31
CA GLU A 475 6.09 -4.99 -1.04
C GLU A 475 5.55 -5.12 0.38
N GLY A 476 5.34 -6.34 0.86
CA GLY A 476 4.97 -6.59 2.24
C GLY A 476 6.01 -6.05 3.24
N ALA A 477 7.30 -6.19 2.95
CA ALA A 477 8.38 -5.65 3.80
C ALA A 477 8.35 -4.11 3.84
N ARG A 478 8.02 -3.45 2.73
CA ARG A 478 7.87 -1.99 2.65
C ARG A 478 6.66 -1.50 3.43
N SER A 479 5.53 -2.18 3.30
CA SER A 479 4.24 -1.75 3.87
C SER A 479 4.14 -1.99 5.38
N HIS A 480 4.90 -2.96 5.92
CA HIS A 480 4.84 -3.37 7.34
C HIS A 480 6.25 -3.64 7.86
N PRO A 481 6.99 -2.63 8.27
CA PRO A 481 8.41 -2.75 8.65
C PRO A 481 8.63 -3.59 9.92
N ASP A 482 7.62 -3.82 10.73
CA ASP A 482 7.65 -4.65 11.95
C ASP A 482 7.92 -6.15 11.68
N ARG A 483 7.64 -6.64 10.46
CA ARG A 483 7.85 -8.04 10.04
C ARG A 483 8.82 -8.19 8.87
N THR A 484 9.73 -7.26 8.71
CA THR A 484 10.71 -7.27 7.61
C THR A 484 11.56 -8.55 7.58
N ARG A 485 11.95 -9.07 8.75
CA ARG A 485 12.78 -10.28 8.84
C ARG A 485 12.10 -11.51 8.25
N GLU A 486 10.83 -11.76 8.62
CA GLU A 486 10.05 -12.90 8.14
C GLU A 486 9.79 -12.81 6.63
N ARG A 487 9.55 -11.60 6.13
CA ARG A 487 9.36 -11.35 4.70
C ARG A 487 10.65 -11.50 3.90
N THR A 488 11.78 -11.07 4.45
CA THR A 488 13.10 -11.33 3.88
C THR A 488 13.37 -12.83 3.81
N GLU A 489 13.06 -13.59 4.86
CA GLU A 489 13.20 -15.05 4.87
C GLU A 489 12.30 -15.72 3.82
N ALA A 490 11.04 -15.28 3.68
CA ALA A 490 10.13 -15.74 2.62
C ALA A 490 10.70 -15.46 1.23
N GLY A 491 11.21 -14.25 0.98
CA GLY A 491 11.87 -13.87 -0.26
C GLY A 491 13.10 -14.73 -0.58
N LEU A 492 13.93 -15.03 0.42
CA LEU A 492 15.10 -15.92 0.27
C LEU A 492 14.70 -17.35 -0.08
N LEU A 493 13.61 -17.87 0.48
CA LEU A 493 13.07 -19.19 0.12
C LEU A 493 12.61 -19.22 -1.34
N LEU A 494 11.94 -18.18 -1.80
CA LEU A 494 11.51 -18.06 -3.19
C LEU A 494 12.70 -18.01 -4.15
N LEU A 495 13.74 -17.24 -3.83
CA LEU A 495 14.98 -17.19 -4.64
C LEU A 495 15.68 -18.54 -4.69
N ARG A 496 15.76 -19.28 -3.57
CA ARG A 496 16.32 -20.64 -3.52
C ARG A 496 15.52 -21.63 -4.36
N ALA A 497 14.22 -21.42 -4.47
CA ALA A 497 13.34 -22.22 -5.33
C ALA A 497 13.37 -21.80 -6.81
N GLY A 498 14.24 -20.86 -7.19
CA GLY A 498 14.41 -20.43 -8.57
C GLY A 498 13.40 -19.37 -9.03
N SER A 499 12.90 -18.54 -8.12
CA SER A 499 12.05 -17.41 -8.52
C SER A 499 12.75 -16.56 -9.56
N PRO A 500 12.11 -16.24 -10.70
CA PRO A 500 12.68 -15.33 -11.67
C PRO A 500 12.94 -13.96 -11.05
N ILE A 501 14.05 -13.33 -11.44
CA ILE A 501 14.41 -11.95 -11.07
C ILE A 501 14.25 -11.11 -12.33
N GLU A 502 13.00 -10.96 -12.78
CA GLU A 502 12.68 -10.19 -13.97
C GLU A 502 11.81 -8.99 -13.60
N TRP A 503 12.23 -7.81 -14.05
CA TRP A 503 11.50 -6.55 -13.89
C TRP A 503 10.88 -6.17 -15.23
N GLN A 504 9.77 -5.43 -15.18
CA GLN A 504 9.24 -4.81 -16.39
C GLN A 504 10.25 -3.77 -16.91
N PRO A 505 10.42 -3.62 -18.24
CA PRO A 505 11.27 -2.56 -18.78
C PRO A 505 10.80 -1.18 -18.31
N GLY A 506 11.67 -0.48 -17.55
CA GLY A 506 11.38 0.84 -16.99
C GLY A 506 11.06 0.86 -15.50
N GLU A 507 10.87 -0.28 -14.84
CA GLU A 507 10.73 -0.38 -13.39
C GLU A 507 12.11 -0.61 -12.75
N GLU A 508 12.54 0.28 -11.88
CA GLU A 508 13.66 0.01 -10.98
C GLU A 508 13.15 -0.80 -9.78
N PRO A 509 13.85 -1.87 -9.36
CA PRO A 509 13.48 -2.63 -8.18
C PRO A 509 13.48 -1.71 -6.94
N GLY A 510 12.42 -1.78 -6.15
CA GLY A 510 12.32 -1.04 -4.88
C GLY A 510 13.43 -1.46 -3.90
N GLU A 511 13.78 -0.57 -2.95
CA GLU A 511 14.84 -0.80 -1.95
C GLU A 511 14.66 -2.13 -1.21
N SER A 512 13.44 -2.50 -0.84
CA SER A 512 13.14 -3.75 -0.13
C SER A 512 13.50 -5.01 -0.92
N ILE A 513 13.37 -4.98 -2.24
CA ILE A 513 13.80 -6.10 -3.09
C ILE A 513 15.32 -6.15 -3.19
N LEU A 514 15.98 -4.99 -3.32
CA LEU A 514 17.43 -4.93 -3.33
C LEU A 514 18.02 -5.48 -2.04
N GLU A 515 17.40 -5.23 -0.88
CA GLU A 515 17.78 -5.81 0.40
C GLU A 515 17.66 -7.34 0.41
N ILE A 516 16.56 -7.90 -0.11
CA ILE A 516 16.38 -9.35 -0.23
C ILE A 516 17.41 -9.96 -1.19
N LEU A 517 17.70 -9.31 -2.31
CA LEU A 517 18.71 -9.76 -3.27
C LEU A 517 20.13 -9.68 -2.70
N ASP A 518 20.45 -8.65 -1.93
CA ASP A 518 21.74 -8.50 -1.25
C ASP A 518 21.95 -9.59 -0.20
N ASP A 519 20.92 -9.93 0.58
CA ASP A 519 20.95 -11.05 1.52
C ASP A 519 21.13 -12.39 0.81
N TRP A 520 20.46 -12.58 -0.31
CA TRP A 520 20.61 -13.75 -1.16
C TRP A 520 22.06 -13.91 -1.66
N GLN A 521 22.65 -12.85 -2.21
CA GLN A 521 24.01 -12.88 -2.71
C GLN A 521 25.03 -13.13 -1.59
N ARG A 522 24.83 -12.55 -0.41
CA ARG A 522 25.67 -12.79 0.78
C ARG A 522 25.66 -14.26 1.19
N GLN A 523 24.48 -14.88 1.24
CA GLN A 523 24.35 -16.30 1.61
C GLN A 523 24.92 -17.23 0.53
N ALA A 524 24.72 -16.94 -0.74
CA ALA A 524 25.28 -17.73 -1.85
C ALA A 524 26.82 -17.69 -1.84
N ASN A 525 27.43 -16.53 -1.59
CA ASN A 525 28.87 -16.38 -1.50
C ASN A 525 29.46 -17.04 -0.25
N GLY A 526 28.77 -16.98 0.89
CA GLY A 526 29.16 -17.67 2.13
C GLY A 526 29.15 -19.21 1.99
N ALA A 527 28.19 -19.77 1.25
CA ALA A 527 28.09 -21.20 0.99
C ALA A 527 29.18 -21.69 0.02
N ALA A 528 29.53 -20.88 -0.98
CA ALA A 528 30.64 -21.22 -1.93
C ALA A 528 32.01 -21.19 -1.23
N GLY A 529 32.21 -20.29 -0.24
CA GLY A 529 33.42 -20.28 0.59
C GLY A 529 33.57 -21.50 1.50
N ALA A 530 32.46 -22.02 2.04
CA ALA A 530 32.45 -23.19 2.92
C ALA A 530 32.75 -24.51 2.18
N THR A 531 32.30 -24.65 0.94
CA THR A 531 32.57 -25.82 0.10
C THR A 531 34.04 -25.86 -0.39
N SER A 532 34.67 -24.70 -0.60
CA SER A 532 36.07 -24.61 -0.96
C SER A 532 37.03 -24.98 0.17
N THR A 533 36.64 -24.80 1.43
CA THR A 533 37.43 -25.16 2.62
C THR A 533 37.35 -26.66 2.96
N LEU A 534 36.31 -27.36 2.54
CA LEU A 534 36.16 -28.82 2.74
C LEU A 534 36.95 -29.65 1.68
N THR A 535 37.17 -29.13 0.46
CA THR A 535 37.98 -29.80 -0.58
C THR A 535 39.48 -29.57 -0.44
N ALA A 536 39.92 -28.63 0.39
CA ALA A 536 41.34 -28.39 0.69
C ALA A 536 41.87 -29.19 1.89
N ARG A 537 41.03 -30.03 2.53
CA ARG A 537 41.40 -30.93 3.66
C ARG A 537 41.16 -32.41 3.42
N ALA A 538 41.04 -32.85 2.13
CA ALA A 538 41.01 -34.26 1.75
C ALA A 538 42.25 -34.67 0.98
#